data_238985378169089714538ce823be6829
#
_entry.id   238985378169089714538ce823be6829
#
_cell.length_a   1.000
_cell.length_b   1.000
_cell.length_c   1.000
_cell.angle_alpha   90.00
_cell.angle_beta   90.00
_cell.angle_gamma   90.00
#
_symmetry.space_group_name_H-M   'P 1'
#
loop_
_entity.id
_entity.type
_entity.pdbx_description
1 polymer ?
#
loop_
_entity_poly.entity_id
_entity_poly.type
_entity_poly.pdbx_seq_one_letter_code
_entity_poly.pdbx_strand_id
1 'polypeptide(L)'
;NASTKKSTSTLCAKLTENIDLSNLEGDWEPIGKATNTYKDYVAYGGTFDGDGHTISGLSINATTAYQGLFGYVKGGEIKDLTVAGSVTTSTTSSAYAAGIVGYGSPVTIENCVNQATVTATKKGYIAGIVGYTSTTGSSISGCTNQGAVSGAGDYVGGIVGTANNTVIENCINSAEIVDTGKPGGYSYCVG
;
A
#
# COMPACT_ATOMS: atom_id res chain seq x y z
N ASN A 1 -20.19 -21.47 -14.13
CA ASN A 1 -20.42 -20.27 -13.32
C ASN A 1 -19.30 -20.18 -12.27
N ALA A 2 -18.26 -19.40 -12.57
CA ALA A 2 -17.24 -19.09 -11.56
C ALA A 2 -17.92 -18.30 -10.43
N SER A 3 -18.00 -18.89 -9.25
CA SER A 3 -18.55 -18.22 -8.06
C SER A 3 -17.66 -17.05 -7.72
N THR A 4 -18.15 -15.83 -7.84
CA THR A 4 -17.43 -14.63 -7.39
C THR A 4 -17.32 -14.68 -5.87
N LYS A 5 -16.09 -14.63 -5.34
CA LYS A 5 -15.82 -14.59 -3.91
C LYS A 5 -15.55 -13.15 -3.49
N LYS A 6 -16.50 -12.56 -2.77
CA LYS A 6 -16.34 -11.25 -2.14
C LYS A 6 -16.48 -11.41 -0.64
N SER A 7 -15.44 -11.10 0.09
CA SER A 7 -15.47 -11.09 1.54
C SER A 7 -14.61 -9.96 2.10
N THR A 8 -14.95 -9.53 3.31
CA THR A 8 -14.17 -8.57 4.06
C THR A 8 -13.94 -9.15 5.44
N SER A 9 -12.68 -9.33 5.82
CA SER A 9 -12.31 -9.76 7.16
C SER A 9 -12.34 -8.55 8.09
N THR A 10 -13.08 -8.62 9.17
CA THR A 10 -13.17 -7.58 10.21
C THR A 10 -12.33 -7.94 11.45
N LEU A 11 -11.36 -8.84 11.28
CA LEU A 11 -10.44 -9.21 12.35
C LEU A 11 -9.63 -7.98 12.78
N CYS A 12 -9.68 -7.65 14.08
CA CYS A 12 -8.84 -6.62 14.66
C CYS A 12 -7.57 -7.25 15.25
N ALA A 13 -6.45 -6.58 15.06
CA ALA A 13 -5.16 -6.99 15.57
C ALA A 13 -4.43 -5.80 16.23
N LYS A 14 -3.66 -6.08 17.27
CA LYS A 14 -2.76 -5.12 17.90
C LYS A 14 -1.40 -5.78 18.08
N LEU A 15 -0.35 -5.08 17.71
CA LEU A 15 1.02 -5.53 18.00
C LEU A 15 1.34 -5.31 19.48
N THR A 16 2.13 -6.21 20.04
CA THR A 16 2.64 -6.10 21.40
C THR A 16 4.18 -6.03 21.43
N GLU A 17 4.81 -6.23 20.26
CA GLU A 17 6.25 -6.17 20.04
C GLU A 17 6.56 -5.98 18.55
N ASN A 18 7.80 -5.66 18.24
CA ASN A 18 8.26 -5.59 16.85
C ASN A 18 8.23 -6.98 16.20
N ILE A 19 7.89 -7.02 14.92
CA ILE A 19 7.91 -8.24 14.12
C ILE A 19 9.03 -8.15 13.09
N ASP A 20 9.90 -9.15 13.05
CA ASP A 20 10.92 -9.30 12.02
C ASP A 20 10.54 -10.43 11.05
N LEU A 21 10.29 -10.05 9.81
CA LEU A 21 9.94 -10.96 8.71
C LEU A 21 11.16 -11.43 7.90
N SER A 22 12.38 -11.04 8.28
CA SER A 22 13.60 -11.38 7.50
C SER A 22 13.86 -12.87 7.38
N ASN A 23 13.33 -13.66 8.31
CA ASN A 23 13.44 -15.12 8.31
C ASN A 23 12.22 -15.81 7.68
N LEU A 24 11.29 -15.08 7.11
CA LEU A 24 10.15 -15.68 6.41
C LEU A 24 10.66 -16.39 5.14
N GLU A 25 10.30 -17.66 4.98
CA GLU A 25 10.59 -18.38 3.74
C GLU A 25 9.68 -17.86 2.61
N GLY A 26 10.29 -17.27 1.57
CA GLY A 26 9.59 -16.70 0.42
C GLY A 26 9.12 -15.26 0.63
N ASP A 27 8.36 -14.76 -0.34
CA ASP A 27 7.82 -13.42 -0.31
C ASP A 27 6.61 -13.30 0.61
N TRP A 28 6.43 -12.13 1.20
CA TRP A 28 5.23 -11.81 1.97
C TRP A 28 3.99 -11.85 1.09
N GLU A 29 2.96 -12.54 1.55
CA GLU A 29 1.66 -12.50 0.93
C GLU A 29 0.81 -11.40 1.58
N PRO A 30 0.40 -10.34 0.83
CA PRO A 30 -0.31 -9.21 1.41
C PRO A 30 -1.57 -9.57 2.17
N ILE A 31 -1.80 -8.91 3.30
CA ILE A 31 -3.06 -9.01 4.05
C ILE A 31 -4.16 -8.38 3.20
N GLY A 32 -5.19 -9.17 2.89
CA GLY A 32 -6.21 -8.74 1.96
C GLY A 32 -5.75 -8.82 0.50
N LYS A 33 -6.51 -9.50 -0.33
CA LYS A 33 -6.17 -9.79 -1.73
C LYS A 33 -7.31 -9.41 -2.66
N ALA A 34 -6.98 -9.02 -3.88
CA ALA A 34 -7.94 -8.93 -4.96
C ALA A 34 -7.32 -9.41 -6.27
N THR A 35 -8.04 -10.25 -7.02
CA THR A 35 -7.75 -10.52 -8.43
C THR A 35 -8.44 -9.48 -9.31
N ASN A 36 -9.60 -9.04 -8.85
CA ASN A 36 -10.39 -7.97 -9.45
C ASN A 36 -11.25 -7.34 -8.35
N THR A 37 -11.05 -6.04 -8.07
CA THR A 37 -11.72 -5.31 -6.98
C THR A 37 -13.24 -5.33 -7.03
N TYR A 38 -13.82 -5.64 -8.17
CA TYR A 38 -15.27 -5.68 -8.35
C TYR A 38 -15.86 -7.10 -8.32
N LYS A 39 -15.05 -8.11 -8.59
CA LYS A 39 -15.51 -9.49 -8.75
C LYS A 39 -15.01 -10.43 -7.67
N ASP A 40 -13.70 -10.47 -7.45
CA ASP A 40 -13.08 -11.42 -6.54
C ASP A 40 -12.09 -10.71 -5.61
N TYR A 41 -12.41 -10.70 -4.32
CA TYR A 41 -11.52 -10.17 -3.30
C TYR A 41 -11.77 -10.80 -1.91
N VAL A 42 -10.73 -10.81 -1.11
CA VAL A 42 -10.77 -10.99 0.35
C VAL A 42 -10.13 -9.74 0.94
N ALA A 43 -10.91 -8.71 1.24
CA ALA A 43 -10.39 -7.46 1.75
C ALA A 43 -10.14 -7.53 3.27
N TYR A 44 -9.21 -6.72 3.75
CA TYR A 44 -9.09 -6.42 5.17
C TYR A 44 -10.00 -5.23 5.53
N GLY A 45 -10.79 -5.35 6.58
CA GLY A 45 -11.74 -4.32 7.01
C GLY A 45 -11.84 -4.20 8.53
N GLY A 46 -10.85 -4.73 9.26
CA GLY A 46 -10.71 -4.56 10.71
C GLY A 46 -9.83 -3.38 11.08
N THR A 47 -9.50 -3.27 12.36
CA THR A 47 -8.50 -2.32 12.88
C THR A 47 -7.18 -3.07 13.08
N PHE A 48 -6.09 -2.56 12.50
CA PHE A 48 -4.72 -2.99 12.75
C PHE A 48 -3.99 -1.88 13.51
N ASP A 49 -3.73 -2.11 14.77
CA ASP A 49 -3.04 -1.19 15.67
C ASP A 49 -1.58 -1.64 15.85
N GLY A 50 -0.65 -0.88 15.29
CA GLY A 50 0.78 -1.14 15.43
C GLY A 50 1.32 -0.81 16.82
N ASP A 51 0.59 -0.02 17.61
CA ASP A 51 0.99 0.42 18.99
C ASP A 51 2.41 1.01 19.03
N GLY A 52 2.84 1.67 17.95
CA GLY A 52 4.18 2.23 17.80
C GLY A 52 5.26 1.21 17.41
N HIS A 53 4.91 -0.04 17.20
CA HIS A 53 5.86 -1.10 16.82
C HIS A 53 6.17 -1.11 15.32
N THR A 54 7.24 -1.82 14.99
CA THR A 54 7.75 -1.95 13.62
C THR A 54 7.56 -3.38 13.11
N ILE A 55 7.09 -3.50 11.87
CA ILE A 55 7.21 -4.71 11.06
C ILE A 55 8.36 -4.49 10.09
N SER A 56 9.46 -5.21 10.30
CA SER A 56 10.69 -5.13 9.49
C SER A 56 10.88 -6.36 8.61
N GLY A 57 11.80 -6.28 7.65
CA GLY A 57 12.12 -7.41 6.78
C GLY A 57 11.01 -7.77 5.78
N LEU A 58 10.03 -6.87 5.54
CA LEU A 58 9.04 -7.08 4.50
C LEU A 58 9.72 -7.30 3.15
N SER A 59 9.45 -8.42 2.50
CA SER A 59 9.95 -8.74 1.16
C SER A 59 8.79 -9.14 0.27
N ILE A 60 8.56 -8.37 -0.79
CA ILE A 60 7.58 -8.65 -1.83
C ILE A 60 8.25 -8.51 -3.19
N ASN A 61 8.22 -9.59 -4.00
CA ASN A 61 8.62 -9.56 -5.40
C ASN A 61 7.53 -10.25 -6.24
N ALA A 62 6.53 -9.49 -6.65
CA ALA A 62 5.30 -10.04 -7.20
C ALA A 62 5.04 -9.63 -8.65
N THR A 63 4.28 -10.46 -9.34
CA THR A 63 3.73 -10.18 -10.69
C THR A 63 2.26 -9.79 -10.65
N THR A 64 1.68 -9.68 -9.45
CA THR A 64 0.27 -9.33 -9.22
C THR A 64 0.11 -7.86 -8.81
N ALA A 65 -1.12 -7.34 -8.90
CA ALA A 65 -1.38 -5.91 -8.90
C ALA A 65 -1.42 -5.26 -7.51
N TYR A 66 -1.89 -5.96 -6.48
CA TYR A 66 -2.23 -5.37 -5.18
C TYR A 66 -1.16 -5.71 -4.15
N GLN A 67 -0.16 -4.82 -3.98
CA GLN A 67 1.05 -5.09 -3.23
C GLN A 67 1.30 -4.09 -2.10
N GLY A 68 1.75 -4.58 -0.97
CA GLY A 68 2.06 -3.87 0.25
C GLY A 68 1.97 -4.80 1.45
N LEU A 69 2.19 -4.29 2.65
CA LEU A 69 1.85 -5.07 3.85
C LEU A 69 0.39 -5.51 3.79
N PHE A 70 -0.49 -4.59 3.38
CA PHE A 70 -1.88 -4.85 3.01
C PHE A 70 -2.07 -4.68 1.51
N GLY A 71 -2.61 -5.69 0.84
CA GLY A 71 -2.89 -5.62 -0.59
C GLY A 71 -4.19 -4.88 -0.89
N TYR A 72 -5.29 -5.28 -0.22
CA TYR A 72 -6.61 -4.64 -0.37
C TYR A 72 -7.28 -4.42 0.98
N VAL A 73 -7.56 -3.15 1.29
CA VAL A 73 -8.30 -2.73 2.48
C VAL A 73 -9.66 -2.18 2.08
N LYS A 74 -10.73 -2.61 2.77
CA LYS A 74 -12.09 -2.13 2.54
C LYS A 74 -12.81 -1.89 3.87
N GLY A 75 -12.95 -0.62 4.24
CA GLY A 75 -13.55 -0.19 5.51
C GLY A 75 -12.64 -0.44 6.72
N GLY A 76 -11.35 -0.72 6.49
CA GLY A 76 -10.39 -0.99 7.56
C GLY A 76 -9.63 0.25 8.01
N GLU A 77 -9.06 0.15 9.21
CA GLU A 77 -8.20 1.13 9.86
C GLU A 77 -6.83 0.54 10.11
N ILE A 78 -5.77 1.30 9.81
CA ILE A 78 -4.38 0.93 10.09
C ILE A 78 -3.73 2.13 10.78
N LYS A 79 -3.17 1.91 11.96
CA LYS A 79 -2.61 3.01 12.74
C LYS A 79 -1.37 2.66 13.52
N ASP A 80 -0.61 3.71 13.87
CA ASP A 80 0.53 3.66 14.78
C ASP A 80 1.54 2.57 14.42
N LEU A 81 1.84 2.39 13.11
CA LEU A 81 2.64 1.30 12.56
C LEU A 81 3.84 1.81 11.76
N THR A 82 5.00 1.21 11.97
CA THR A 82 6.16 1.37 11.08
C THR A 82 6.35 0.11 10.23
N VAL A 83 6.56 0.28 8.92
CA VAL A 83 6.83 -0.83 7.98
C VAL A 83 8.16 -0.60 7.29
N ALA A 84 9.06 -1.61 7.32
CA ALA A 84 10.38 -1.55 6.71
C ALA A 84 10.66 -2.80 5.85
N GLY A 85 11.36 -2.61 4.72
CA GLY A 85 11.72 -3.69 3.80
C GLY A 85 11.65 -3.28 2.34
N SER A 86 11.09 -4.12 1.49
CA SER A 86 10.97 -3.84 0.05
C SER A 86 9.67 -4.40 -0.55
N VAL A 87 9.06 -3.61 -1.42
CA VAL A 87 7.91 -4.01 -2.23
C VAL A 87 8.28 -3.79 -3.69
N THR A 88 8.42 -4.89 -4.43
CA THR A 88 8.69 -4.85 -5.87
C THR A 88 7.54 -5.51 -6.64
N THR A 89 7.04 -4.85 -7.67
CA THR A 89 6.03 -5.43 -8.55
C THR A 89 6.39 -5.25 -10.01
N SER A 90 6.17 -6.32 -10.79
CA SER A 90 6.37 -6.35 -12.24
C SER A 90 5.12 -6.81 -12.99
N THR A 91 3.93 -6.53 -12.43
CA THR A 91 2.65 -6.90 -13.04
C THR A 91 2.52 -6.39 -14.48
N THR A 92 1.86 -7.16 -15.34
CA THR A 92 1.56 -6.75 -16.73
C THR A 92 0.34 -5.84 -16.84
N SER A 93 -0.44 -5.74 -15.78
CA SER A 93 -1.57 -4.79 -15.61
C SER A 93 -1.13 -3.61 -14.74
N SER A 94 -2.03 -2.65 -14.49
CA SER A 94 -1.74 -1.55 -13.58
C SER A 94 -1.43 -2.07 -12.17
N ALA A 95 -0.28 -1.68 -11.63
CA ALA A 95 0.09 -1.96 -10.26
C ALA A 95 -0.68 -1.04 -9.29
N TYR A 96 -0.99 -1.56 -8.12
CA TYR A 96 -1.42 -0.81 -6.94
C TYR A 96 -0.44 -1.21 -5.85
N ALA A 97 0.60 -0.42 -5.65
CA ALA A 97 1.69 -0.82 -4.77
C ALA A 97 2.10 0.30 -3.81
N ALA A 98 2.30 -0.08 -2.56
CA ALA A 98 2.83 0.80 -1.53
C ALA A 98 3.51 0.00 -0.42
N GLY A 99 4.24 0.68 0.46
CA GLY A 99 4.80 0.01 1.63
C GLY A 99 3.70 -0.49 2.58
N ILE A 100 2.62 0.27 2.75
CA ILE A 100 1.56 -0.08 3.70
C ILE A 100 0.33 -0.65 2.99
N VAL A 101 -0.36 0.10 2.13
CA VAL A 101 -1.61 -0.35 1.50
C VAL A 101 -1.54 -0.21 -0.01
N GLY A 102 -1.68 -1.31 -0.76
CA GLY A 102 -1.76 -1.25 -2.22
C GLY A 102 -3.02 -0.53 -2.69
N TYR A 103 -4.19 -0.92 -2.18
CA TYR A 103 -5.49 -0.38 -2.59
C TYR A 103 -6.46 -0.23 -1.41
N GLY A 104 -7.03 0.95 -1.22
CA GLY A 104 -8.01 1.28 -0.18
C GLY A 104 -9.39 1.64 -0.74
N SER A 105 -10.50 1.15 -0.09
CA SER A 105 -11.86 1.42 -0.56
C SER A 105 -12.96 1.21 0.52
N PRO A 106 -13.30 2.16 1.35
CA PRO A 106 -12.43 3.19 1.91
C PRO A 106 -11.36 2.63 2.83
N VAL A 107 -10.44 3.47 3.28
CA VAL A 107 -9.39 3.12 4.24
C VAL A 107 -9.08 4.32 5.15
N THR A 108 -8.83 4.05 6.43
CA THR A 108 -8.29 5.03 7.38
C THR A 108 -6.86 4.62 7.73
N ILE A 109 -5.90 5.54 7.58
CA ILE A 109 -4.50 5.31 7.95
C ILE A 109 -4.02 6.48 8.79
N GLU A 110 -3.54 6.18 10.00
CA GLU A 110 -3.15 7.21 10.97
C GLU A 110 -1.76 6.92 11.55
N ASN A 111 -0.92 7.95 11.66
CA ASN A 111 0.39 7.92 12.34
C ASN A 111 1.29 6.76 11.87
N CYS A 112 1.22 6.39 10.60
CA CYS A 112 2.01 5.30 10.06
C CYS A 112 3.28 5.80 9.38
N VAL A 113 4.37 5.01 9.47
CA VAL A 113 5.66 5.31 8.85
C VAL A 113 6.00 4.21 7.85
N ASN A 114 6.25 4.60 6.61
CA ASN A 114 6.84 3.70 5.62
C ASN A 114 8.36 3.93 5.54
N GLN A 115 9.13 2.89 5.78
CA GLN A 115 10.57 2.80 5.55
C GLN A 115 10.94 1.79 4.46
N ALA A 116 9.93 1.09 3.92
CA ALA A 116 10.15 0.13 2.85
C ALA A 116 10.35 0.85 1.51
N THR A 117 11.28 0.36 0.70
CA THR A 117 11.40 0.78 -0.69
C THR A 117 10.24 0.23 -1.51
N VAL A 118 9.68 1.02 -2.42
CA VAL A 118 8.60 0.59 -3.31
C VAL A 118 9.03 0.76 -4.76
N THR A 119 9.02 -0.34 -5.51
CA THR A 119 9.44 -0.33 -6.92
C THR A 119 8.40 -1.00 -7.81
N ALA A 120 7.97 -0.32 -8.86
CA ALA A 120 7.13 -0.90 -9.89
C ALA A 120 7.76 -0.72 -11.28
N THR A 121 7.97 -1.82 -11.99
CA THR A 121 8.60 -1.79 -13.33
C THR A 121 7.61 -1.51 -14.45
N LYS A 122 6.32 -1.45 -14.14
CA LYS A 122 5.22 -1.18 -15.07
C LYS A 122 4.34 -0.06 -14.53
N LYS A 123 3.47 0.44 -15.39
CA LYS A 123 2.50 1.50 -15.07
C LYS A 123 1.62 1.13 -13.88
N GLY A 124 1.29 2.12 -13.06
CA GLY A 124 0.42 1.90 -11.93
C GLY A 124 0.31 3.09 -10.98
N TYR A 125 -0.21 2.79 -9.84
CA TYR A 125 -0.47 3.69 -8.72
C TYR A 125 0.48 3.29 -7.59
N ILE A 126 1.56 4.02 -7.44
CA ILE A 126 2.72 3.63 -6.65
C ILE A 126 2.98 4.71 -5.60
N ALA A 127 3.12 4.33 -4.34
CA ALA A 127 3.42 5.29 -3.28
C ALA A 127 4.12 4.68 -2.06
N GLY A 128 4.53 5.53 -1.13
CA GLY A 128 5.07 5.07 0.15
C GLY A 128 3.97 4.50 1.07
N ILE A 129 2.85 5.20 1.21
CA ILE A 129 1.78 4.85 2.16
C ILE A 129 0.63 4.11 1.49
N VAL A 130 -0.01 4.70 0.45
CA VAL A 130 -1.14 4.07 -0.25
C VAL A 130 -1.00 4.23 -1.75
N GLY A 131 -1.05 3.13 -2.50
CA GLY A 131 -1.01 3.19 -3.95
C GLY A 131 -2.23 3.89 -4.54
N TYR A 132 -3.42 3.51 -4.12
CA TYR A 132 -4.68 4.04 -4.65
C TYR A 132 -5.81 4.04 -3.63
N THR A 133 -6.60 5.11 -3.58
CA THR A 133 -7.88 5.15 -2.87
C THR A 133 -9.03 5.39 -3.84
N SER A 134 -10.15 4.66 -3.71
CA SER A 134 -11.18 4.62 -4.75
C SER A 134 -12.53 5.20 -4.37
N THR A 135 -12.82 5.43 -3.09
CA THR A 135 -14.16 5.81 -2.63
C THR A 135 -14.12 6.93 -1.60
N THR A 136 -15.23 7.65 -1.47
CA THR A 136 -15.44 8.62 -0.40
C THR A 136 -15.29 7.97 0.97
N GLY A 137 -14.71 8.69 1.92
CA GLY A 137 -14.53 8.26 3.31
C GLY A 137 -13.16 7.67 3.62
N SER A 138 -12.20 7.78 2.70
CA SER A 138 -10.80 7.50 3.03
C SER A 138 -10.15 8.69 3.73
N SER A 139 -9.29 8.41 4.71
CA SER A 139 -8.50 9.40 5.45
C SER A 139 -7.08 8.90 5.67
N ILE A 140 -6.10 9.76 5.45
CA ILE A 140 -4.68 9.48 5.68
C ILE A 140 -4.12 10.67 6.47
N SER A 141 -3.74 10.44 7.72
CA SER A 141 -3.30 11.53 8.61
C SER A 141 -2.04 11.16 9.41
N GLY A 142 -1.18 12.15 9.64
CA GLY A 142 0.01 11.99 10.46
C GLY A 142 1.04 10.99 9.91
N CYS A 143 0.95 10.61 8.64
CA CYS A 143 1.79 9.58 8.06
C CYS A 143 3.10 10.13 7.49
N THR A 144 4.17 9.34 7.57
CA THR A 144 5.48 9.72 7.04
C THR A 144 6.01 8.66 6.09
N ASN A 145 6.44 9.09 4.89
CA ASN A 145 7.21 8.24 4.00
C ASN A 145 8.69 8.57 4.07
N GLN A 146 9.51 7.57 4.39
CA GLN A 146 10.97 7.59 4.45
C GLN A 146 11.60 6.60 3.46
N GLY A 147 10.81 5.73 2.86
CA GLY A 147 11.26 4.74 1.89
C GLY A 147 11.20 5.28 0.47
N ALA A 148 12.27 5.08 -0.31
CA ALA A 148 12.31 5.51 -1.71
C ALA A 148 11.19 4.86 -2.53
N VAL A 149 10.58 5.62 -3.44
CA VAL A 149 9.51 5.15 -4.33
C VAL A 149 9.95 5.33 -5.78
N SER A 150 9.91 4.26 -6.55
CA SER A 150 10.26 4.28 -7.97
C SER A 150 9.20 3.56 -8.79
N GLY A 151 8.68 4.22 -9.81
CA GLY A 151 7.65 3.65 -10.68
C GLY A 151 7.80 4.04 -12.14
N ALA A 152 7.45 3.13 -13.07
CA ALA A 152 7.38 3.42 -14.51
C ALA A 152 6.04 4.11 -14.86
N GLY A 153 5.60 4.99 -14.08
CA GLY A 153 4.54 5.73 -13.91
C GLY A 153 3.34 6.05 -14.52
N ASP A 154 2.15 6.00 -14.13
CA ASP A 154 1.12 7.00 -14.40
C ASP A 154 0.94 7.87 -13.14
N TYR A 155 1.12 7.28 -11.93
CA TYR A 155 0.91 7.95 -10.66
C TYR A 155 1.92 7.46 -9.62
N VAL A 156 2.96 8.25 -9.37
CA VAL A 156 4.01 7.95 -8.40
C VAL A 156 4.02 9.04 -7.33
N GLY A 157 3.84 8.69 -6.07
CA GLY A 157 3.73 9.65 -4.97
C GLY A 157 4.47 9.22 -3.72
N GLY A 158 4.83 10.18 -2.88
CA GLY A 158 5.44 9.90 -1.58
C GLY A 158 4.43 9.31 -0.60
N ILE A 159 3.25 9.90 -0.52
CA ILE A 159 2.18 9.48 0.39
C ILE A 159 1.14 8.65 -0.33
N VAL A 160 0.54 9.17 -1.40
CA VAL A 160 -0.51 8.49 -2.17
C VAL A 160 -0.23 8.58 -3.65
N GLY A 161 -0.39 7.48 -4.39
CA GLY A 161 -0.28 7.51 -5.85
C GLY A 161 -1.49 8.18 -6.49
N THR A 162 -2.70 7.82 -6.09
CA THR A 162 -3.94 8.50 -6.48
C THR A 162 -4.93 8.53 -5.33
N ALA A 163 -5.43 9.72 -5.02
CA ALA A 163 -6.41 9.98 -3.98
C ALA A 163 -7.76 10.39 -4.59
N ASN A 164 -8.76 9.51 -4.52
CA ASN A 164 -10.13 9.83 -4.91
C ASN A 164 -10.98 10.09 -3.67
N ASN A 165 -11.48 11.33 -3.52
CA ASN A 165 -12.32 11.75 -2.40
C ASN A 165 -11.72 11.33 -1.04
N THR A 166 -10.42 11.55 -0.86
CA THR A 166 -9.64 11.17 0.32
C THR A 166 -9.17 12.43 1.02
N VAL A 167 -9.29 12.47 2.33
CA VAL A 167 -8.69 13.52 3.17
C VAL A 167 -7.24 13.13 3.44
N ILE A 168 -6.29 14.03 3.19
CA ILE A 168 -4.87 13.83 3.48
C ILE A 168 -4.40 15.01 4.33
N GLU A 169 -3.94 14.74 5.55
CA GLU A 169 -3.57 15.78 6.50
C GLU A 169 -2.29 15.43 7.26
N ASN A 170 -1.45 16.42 7.51
CA ASN A 170 -0.26 16.30 8.35
C ASN A 170 0.69 15.15 7.93
N CYS A 171 0.76 14.87 6.63
CA CYS A 171 1.63 13.83 6.08
C CYS A 171 2.94 14.42 5.56
N ILE A 172 4.03 13.68 5.70
CA ILE A 172 5.37 14.11 5.31
C ILE A 172 5.99 13.06 4.40
N ASN A 173 6.51 13.49 3.25
CA ASN A 173 7.42 12.70 2.45
C ASN A 173 8.85 13.24 2.61
N SER A 174 9.78 12.42 3.07
CA SER A 174 11.20 12.73 3.18
C SER A 174 12.10 11.85 2.31
N ALA A 175 11.48 11.01 1.49
CA ALA A 175 12.19 10.07 0.62
C ALA A 175 12.26 10.55 -0.83
N GLU A 176 13.17 9.97 -1.58
CA GLU A 176 13.28 10.16 -3.02
C GLU A 176 12.09 9.52 -3.74
N ILE A 177 11.49 10.26 -4.69
CA ILE A 177 10.42 9.79 -5.54
C ILE A 177 10.90 9.87 -7.00
N VAL A 178 10.95 8.72 -7.67
CA VAL A 178 11.46 8.62 -9.04
C VAL A 178 10.39 8.07 -9.97
N ASP A 179 10.01 8.86 -10.96
CA ASP A 179 9.27 8.35 -12.12
C ASP A 179 10.26 7.87 -13.19
N THR A 180 10.25 6.57 -13.44
CA THR A 180 11.08 5.93 -14.49
C THR A 180 10.33 5.77 -15.82
N GLY A 181 9.16 6.40 -15.96
CA GLY A 181 8.33 6.40 -17.18
C GLY A 181 9.02 7.11 -18.35
N LYS A 182 8.43 6.99 -19.54
CA LYS A 182 8.98 7.60 -20.73
C LYS A 182 8.93 9.13 -20.66
N PRO A 183 9.98 9.85 -21.08
CA PRO A 183 9.93 11.30 -21.27
C PRO A 183 8.75 11.67 -22.20
N GLY A 184 7.86 12.59 -21.74
CA GLY A 184 6.69 13.05 -22.51
C GLY A 184 5.39 12.28 -22.20
N GLY A 185 5.38 11.32 -21.31
CA GLY A 185 4.16 10.79 -20.68
C GLY A 185 3.64 11.76 -19.62
N TYR A 186 2.33 11.74 -19.36
CA TYR A 186 1.78 12.46 -18.21
C TYR A 186 2.15 11.66 -16.96
N SER A 187 3.05 12.21 -16.15
CA SER A 187 3.39 11.69 -14.84
C SER A 187 2.91 12.68 -13.79
N TYR A 188 2.20 12.18 -12.81
CA TYR A 188 1.76 12.96 -11.66
C TYR A 188 2.56 12.49 -10.43
N CYS A 189 3.66 13.19 -10.15
CA CYS A 189 4.38 13.01 -8.88
C CYS A 189 3.75 13.95 -7.85
N VAL A 190 3.23 13.39 -6.77
CA VAL A 190 2.77 14.14 -5.61
C VAL A 190 3.72 13.86 -4.46
N GLY A 191 4.57 14.85 -4.18
CA GLY A 191 5.50 14.85 -3.05
C GLY A 191 4.82 15.24 -1.75
#